data_65675b78fe0cb5adc3d4b94743c0771d
#
_entry.id   65675b78fe0cb5adc3d4b94743c0771d
#
_cell.length_a   1.000
_cell.length_b   1.000
_cell.length_c   1.000
_cell.angle_alpha   90.00
_cell.angle_beta   90.00
_cell.angle_gamma   90.00
#
_symmetry.space_group_name_H-M   'P 1'
#
loop_
_entity.id
_entity.type
_entity.pdbx_description
1 polymer ?
#
loop_
_entity_poly.entity_id
_entity_poly.type
_entity_poly.pdbx_seq_one_letter_code
_entity_poly.pdbx_strand_id
1 'polypeptide(L)'
;MDEIADYVYECIGRLNKFTHISSSYFGCPEKEIPSRVSEACSTITNMFGTIWQCRDKIAEGIIDLIDDELVENMYLDTYDELDILSTHSSIEEYYIDDYEITPLSEGVISCVTTGNVLARLQYGSDGDQRRGDGMVTSMEFPFTAEFTCRLCEEGIVDYEVVKASISIDTDSFYE
;
A
#
# COMPACT_ATOMS: atom_id res chain seq x y z
N MET A 1 -2.50 -8.19 -20.64
CA MET A 1 -1.61 -9.12 -19.90
C MET A 1 -1.22 -10.34 -20.75
N ASP A 2 -2.12 -10.85 -21.58
CA ASP A 2 -1.89 -12.07 -22.38
C ASP A 2 -0.73 -11.97 -23.38
N GLU A 3 -0.58 -10.85 -24.09
CA GLU A 3 0.51 -10.64 -25.07
C GLU A 3 1.92 -10.72 -24.47
N ILE A 4 2.10 -10.26 -23.23
CA ILE A 4 3.40 -10.29 -22.55
C ILE A 4 3.70 -11.71 -22.06
N ALA A 5 2.71 -12.40 -21.52
CA ALA A 5 2.84 -13.80 -21.12
C ALA A 5 3.19 -14.67 -22.32
N ASP A 6 2.49 -14.51 -23.44
CA ASP A 6 2.76 -15.24 -24.68
C ASP A 6 4.17 -14.96 -25.21
N TYR A 7 4.62 -13.70 -25.19
CA TYR A 7 5.98 -13.34 -25.59
C TYR A 7 7.05 -13.97 -24.68
N VAL A 8 6.85 -13.96 -23.36
CA VAL A 8 7.76 -14.60 -22.39
C VAL A 8 7.80 -16.10 -22.60
N TYR A 9 6.65 -16.77 -22.80
CA TYR A 9 6.59 -18.20 -23.10
C TYR A 9 7.31 -18.56 -24.40
N GLU A 10 7.16 -17.74 -25.44
CA GLU A 10 7.86 -17.94 -26.72
C GLU A 10 9.38 -17.82 -26.55
N CYS A 11 9.85 -16.80 -25.80
CA CYS A 11 11.27 -16.60 -25.52
C CYS A 11 11.87 -17.74 -24.67
N ILE A 12 11.15 -18.20 -23.63
CA ILE A 12 11.54 -19.36 -22.83
C ILE A 12 11.59 -20.62 -23.72
N GLY A 13 10.61 -20.82 -24.60
CA GLY A 13 10.57 -21.93 -25.54
C GLY A 13 11.76 -21.93 -26.52
N ARG A 14 12.20 -20.74 -26.95
CA ARG A 14 13.42 -20.58 -27.77
C ARG A 14 14.68 -20.90 -27.00
N LEU A 15 14.81 -20.38 -25.76
CA LEU A 15 15.97 -20.64 -24.90
C LEU A 15 16.09 -22.11 -24.53
N ASN A 16 14.99 -22.79 -24.21
CA ASN A 16 14.97 -24.22 -23.89
C ASN A 16 15.51 -25.09 -25.00
N LYS A 17 15.35 -24.71 -26.28
CA LYS A 17 15.92 -25.45 -27.41
C LYS A 17 17.45 -25.48 -27.39
N PHE A 18 18.10 -24.49 -26.76
CA PHE A 18 19.56 -24.40 -26.64
C PHE A 18 20.11 -24.97 -25.33
N THR A 19 19.27 -25.13 -24.31
CA THR A 19 19.68 -25.69 -23.02
C THR A 19 19.53 -27.20 -22.93
N HIS A 20 18.66 -27.80 -23.76
CA HIS A 20 18.50 -29.25 -23.84
C HIS A 20 19.26 -29.84 -25.05
N ILE A 21 20.25 -30.68 -24.76
CA ILE A 21 20.99 -31.44 -25.78
C ILE A 21 20.01 -32.45 -26.39
N SER A 22 19.60 -32.23 -27.63
CA SER A 22 18.85 -33.22 -28.41
C SER A 22 19.66 -33.60 -29.64
N SER A 23 19.40 -34.81 -30.19
CA SER A 23 20.07 -35.32 -31.38
C SER A 23 19.92 -34.43 -32.64
N SER A 24 18.98 -33.49 -32.62
CA SER A 24 18.69 -32.55 -33.69
C SER A 24 19.25 -31.14 -33.47
N TYR A 25 19.84 -30.85 -32.31
CA TYR A 25 20.39 -29.54 -32.00
C TYR A 25 21.76 -29.66 -31.33
N PHE A 26 22.80 -29.54 -32.12
CA PHE A 26 24.19 -29.51 -31.64
C PHE A 26 24.75 -28.08 -31.79
N GLY A 27 24.53 -27.28 -30.74
CA GLY A 27 25.17 -25.98 -30.61
C GLY A 27 24.51 -24.86 -31.42
N CYS A 28 24.62 -23.64 -30.88
CA CYS A 28 24.31 -22.41 -31.62
C CYS A 28 25.53 -22.06 -32.47
N PRO A 29 25.38 -21.68 -33.76
CA PRO A 29 26.51 -21.17 -34.56
C PRO A 29 27.18 -19.99 -33.83
N GLU A 30 28.50 -19.99 -33.71
CA GLU A 30 29.25 -19.01 -32.97
C GLU A 30 28.88 -17.55 -33.33
N LYS A 31 28.56 -17.33 -34.62
CA LYS A 31 28.11 -16.02 -35.13
C LYS A 31 26.76 -15.55 -34.56
N GLU A 32 25.92 -16.46 -34.11
CA GLU A 32 24.60 -16.15 -33.58
C GLU A 32 24.59 -15.98 -32.05
N ILE A 33 25.63 -16.42 -31.34
CA ILE A 33 25.72 -16.36 -29.90
C ILE A 33 25.51 -14.92 -29.37
N PRO A 34 26.19 -13.88 -29.87
CA PRO A 34 26.02 -12.54 -29.37
C PRO A 34 24.60 -12.00 -29.53
N SER A 35 23.95 -12.27 -30.68
CA SER A 35 22.56 -11.80 -30.89
C SER A 35 21.58 -12.54 -30.00
N ARG A 36 21.76 -13.85 -29.76
CA ARG A 36 20.91 -14.65 -28.86
C ARG A 36 21.05 -14.20 -27.40
N VAL A 37 22.28 -13.94 -26.97
CA VAL A 37 22.53 -13.40 -25.62
C VAL A 37 21.87 -12.04 -25.47
N SER A 38 22.03 -11.15 -26.44
CA SER A 38 21.42 -9.82 -26.43
C SER A 38 19.88 -9.90 -26.37
N GLU A 39 19.27 -10.80 -27.18
CA GLU A 39 17.82 -11.06 -27.19
C GLU A 39 17.35 -11.57 -25.82
N ALA A 40 18.05 -12.53 -25.22
CA ALA A 40 17.73 -13.06 -23.91
C ALA A 40 17.82 -11.99 -22.83
N CYS A 41 18.89 -11.19 -22.80
CA CYS A 41 19.06 -10.10 -21.85
C CYS A 41 17.96 -9.05 -22.00
N SER A 42 17.63 -8.65 -23.23
CA SER A 42 16.54 -7.69 -23.49
C SER A 42 15.19 -8.21 -23.02
N THR A 43 14.90 -9.50 -23.26
CA THR A 43 13.65 -10.13 -22.82
C THR A 43 13.53 -10.14 -21.31
N ILE A 44 14.60 -10.52 -20.61
CA ILE A 44 14.65 -10.50 -19.14
C ILE A 44 14.46 -9.07 -18.61
N THR A 45 15.15 -8.11 -19.19
CA THR A 45 15.03 -6.70 -18.80
C THR A 45 13.60 -6.18 -18.98
N ASN A 46 12.98 -6.49 -20.13
CA ASN A 46 11.60 -6.09 -20.40
C ASN A 46 10.60 -6.77 -19.44
N MET A 47 10.81 -8.05 -19.12
CA MET A 47 9.99 -8.77 -18.15
C MET A 47 10.04 -8.09 -16.77
N PHE A 48 11.25 -7.81 -16.27
CA PHE A 48 11.38 -7.09 -15.01
C PHE A 48 10.79 -5.68 -15.06
N GLY A 49 11.00 -4.94 -16.14
CA GLY A 49 10.39 -3.64 -16.35
C GLY A 49 8.86 -3.69 -16.26
N THR A 50 8.24 -4.72 -16.85
CA THR A 50 6.78 -4.91 -16.76
C THR A 50 6.34 -5.25 -15.33
N ILE A 51 7.07 -6.12 -14.63
CA ILE A 51 6.78 -6.46 -13.23
C ILE A 51 6.80 -5.19 -12.35
N TRP A 52 7.82 -4.34 -12.53
CA TRP A 52 7.90 -3.07 -11.78
C TRP A 52 6.72 -2.14 -12.09
N GLN A 53 6.35 -1.98 -13.36
CA GLN A 53 5.20 -1.16 -13.75
C GLN A 53 3.87 -1.69 -13.19
N CYS A 54 3.70 -3.02 -13.14
CA CYS A 54 2.53 -3.62 -12.52
C CYS A 54 2.51 -3.36 -11.02
N ARG A 55 3.66 -3.51 -10.34
CA ARG A 55 3.79 -3.24 -8.91
C ARG A 55 3.44 -1.79 -8.59
N ASP A 56 3.95 -0.83 -9.36
CA ASP A 56 3.69 0.59 -9.13
C ASP A 56 2.19 0.90 -9.26
N LYS A 57 1.52 0.37 -10.28
CA LYS A 57 0.06 0.53 -10.45
C LYS A 57 -0.76 -0.10 -9.32
N ILE A 58 -0.32 -1.25 -8.81
CA ILE A 58 -0.97 -1.91 -7.67
C ILE A 58 -0.81 -1.03 -6.42
N ALA A 59 0.40 -0.52 -6.19
CA ALA A 59 0.68 0.36 -5.05
C ALA A 59 -0.17 1.64 -5.10
N GLU A 60 -0.25 2.32 -6.27
CA GLU A 60 -1.11 3.49 -6.47
C GLU A 60 -2.59 3.17 -6.15
N GLY A 61 -3.14 2.06 -6.68
CA GLY A 61 -4.53 1.68 -6.42
C GLY A 61 -4.81 1.32 -4.95
N ILE A 62 -3.83 0.77 -4.23
CA ILE A 62 -3.95 0.47 -2.80
C ILE A 62 -3.89 1.76 -1.97
N ILE A 63 -3.04 2.71 -2.32
CA ILE A 63 -2.95 4.01 -1.65
C ILE A 63 -4.29 4.74 -1.77
N ASP A 64 -4.87 4.83 -2.97
CA ASP A 64 -6.17 5.46 -3.19
C ASP A 64 -7.27 4.81 -2.32
N LEU A 65 -7.29 3.48 -2.22
CA LEU A 65 -8.24 2.73 -1.39
C LEU A 65 -8.05 3.01 0.11
N ILE A 66 -6.79 3.08 0.56
CA ILE A 66 -6.45 3.37 1.97
C ILE A 66 -6.82 4.80 2.33
N ASP A 67 -6.62 5.76 1.43
CA ASP A 67 -6.99 7.14 1.66
C ASP A 67 -8.51 7.29 1.87
N ASP A 68 -9.32 6.59 1.07
CA ASP A 68 -10.78 6.57 1.23
C ASP A 68 -11.18 5.97 2.60
N GLU A 69 -10.58 4.86 3.01
CA GLU A 69 -10.81 4.22 4.31
C GLU A 69 -10.33 5.08 5.48
N LEU A 70 -9.20 5.76 5.34
CA LEU A 70 -8.69 6.70 6.36
C LEU A 70 -9.66 7.85 6.58
N VAL A 71 -10.19 8.45 5.51
CA VAL A 71 -11.18 9.54 5.61
C VAL A 71 -12.40 9.07 6.41
N GLU A 72 -12.92 7.88 6.11
CA GLU A 72 -14.09 7.35 6.80
C GLU A 72 -13.79 7.07 8.28
N ASN A 73 -12.72 6.33 8.58
CA ASN A 73 -12.40 5.95 9.95
C ASN A 73 -11.97 7.15 10.79
N MET A 74 -11.11 8.06 10.28
CA MET A 74 -10.60 9.19 11.04
C MET A 74 -11.69 10.14 11.54
N TYR A 75 -12.76 10.34 10.79
CA TYR A 75 -13.81 11.31 11.15
C TYR A 75 -15.06 10.68 11.74
N LEU A 76 -15.28 9.38 11.56
CA LEU A 76 -16.50 8.71 12.03
C LEU A 76 -16.28 7.85 13.26
N ASP A 77 -15.05 7.38 13.50
CA ASP A 77 -14.74 6.57 14.67
C ASP A 77 -14.40 7.43 15.91
N THR A 78 -14.52 6.81 17.06
CA THR A 78 -14.09 7.35 18.34
C THR A 78 -12.81 6.65 18.77
N TYR A 79 -11.87 7.41 19.30
CA TYR A 79 -10.57 6.91 19.72
C TYR A 79 -10.45 6.99 21.24
N ASP A 80 -10.39 5.83 21.88
CA ASP A 80 -10.28 5.73 23.33
C ASP A 80 -9.07 6.51 23.85
N GLU A 81 -7.96 6.56 23.10
CA GLU A 81 -6.74 7.28 23.41
C GLU A 81 -6.98 8.81 23.52
N LEU A 82 -7.87 9.37 22.69
CA LEU A 82 -8.25 10.77 22.72
C LEU A 82 -9.34 11.03 23.76
N ASP A 83 -10.28 10.11 23.93
CA ASP A 83 -11.43 10.27 24.82
C ASP A 83 -11.01 10.31 26.30
N ILE A 84 -9.90 9.67 26.66
CA ILE A 84 -9.35 9.75 28.04
C ILE A 84 -8.69 11.10 28.34
N LEU A 85 -8.33 11.90 27.33
CA LEU A 85 -7.63 13.18 27.51
C LEU A 85 -8.58 14.34 27.79
N SER A 86 -9.84 14.24 27.36
CA SER A 86 -10.79 15.35 27.45
C SER A 86 -12.24 14.88 27.61
N THR A 87 -13.16 15.81 27.89
CA THR A 87 -14.59 15.48 27.98
C THR A 87 -15.21 15.14 26.63
N HIS A 88 -14.74 15.77 25.56
CA HIS A 88 -15.08 15.49 24.17
C HIS A 88 -13.85 15.68 23.31
N SER A 89 -13.59 14.72 22.45
CA SER A 89 -12.51 14.75 21.48
C SER A 89 -13.05 14.68 20.05
N SER A 90 -12.32 15.22 19.10
CA SER A 90 -12.59 15.05 17.66
C SER A 90 -11.33 15.33 16.86
N ILE A 91 -11.13 14.61 15.77
CA ILE A 91 -10.08 14.88 14.81
C ILE A 91 -10.52 16.03 13.90
N GLU A 92 -9.74 17.10 13.82
CA GLU A 92 -9.96 18.26 12.95
C GLU A 92 -9.30 18.05 11.58
N GLU A 93 -8.06 17.57 11.59
CA GLU A 93 -7.25 17.33 10.39
C GLU A 93 -6.32 16.15 10.63
N TYR A 94 -5.87 15.50 9.58
CA TYR A 94 -4.78 14.53 9.61
C TYR A 94 -3.84 14.73 8.42
N TYR A 95 -2.60 14.32 8.60
CA TYR A 95 -1.54 14.39 7.59
C TYR A 95 -0.82 13.06 7.54
N ILE A 96 -0.63 12.53 6.34
CA ILE A 96 0.08 11.28 6.10
C ILE A 96 1.54 11.63 5.78
N ASP A 97 2.46 10.95 6.47
CA ASP A 97 3.89 11.09 6.27
C ASP A 97 4.43 10.01 5.32
N ASP A 98 3.98 8.76 5.49
CA ASP A 98 4.49 7.62 4.71
C ASP A 98 3.49 6.47 4.59
N TYR A 99 3.70 5.65 3.54
CA TYR A 99 3.02 4.38 3.29
C TYR A 99 4.03 3.27 3.12
N GLU A 100 4.02 2.29 3.99
CA GLU A 100 4.82 1.07 3.87
C GLU A 100 3.94 -0.07 3.37
N ILE A 101 4.09 -0.45 2.10
CA ILE A 101 3.33 -1.52 1.45
C ILE A 101 4.17 -2.80 1.42
N THR A 102 3.65 -3.88 2.01
CA THR A 102 4.30 -5.19 1.96
C THR A 102 4.10 -5.86 0.60
N PRO A 103 5.01 -6.76 0.20
CA PRO A 103 4.82 -7.54 -1.02
C PRO A 103 3.53 -8.37 -0.97
N LEU A 104 2.87 -8.47 -2.14
CA LEU A 104 1.70 -9.33 -2.32
C LEU A 104 2.06 -10.79 -1.99
N SER A 105 1.29 -11.41 -1.11
CA SER A 105 1.41 -12.82 -0.75
C SER A 105 0.02 -13.44 -0.67
N GLU A 106 -0.21 -14.52 -1.41
CA GLU A 106 -1.49 -15.26 -1.41
C GLU A 106 -2.73 -14.38 -1.66
N GLY A 107 -2.60 -13.33 -2.49
CA GLY A 107 -3.69 -12.38 -2.77
C GLY A 107 -3.94 -11.35 -1.66
N VAL A 108 -3.06 -11.27 -0.68
CA VAL A 108 -3.15 -10.32 0.44
C VAL A 108 -1.98 -9.36 0.42
N ILE A 109 -2.25 -8.08 0.66
CA ILE A 109 -1.27 -7.01 0.83
C ILE A 109 -1.57 -6.34 2.16
N SER A 110 -0.53 -6.08 2.96
CA SER A 110 -0.65 -5.24 4.15
C SER A 110 0.01 -3.89 3.87
N CYS A 111 -0.62 -2.83 4.37
CA CYS A 111 -0.05 -1.50 4.34
C CYS A 111 -0.05 -0.92 5.75
N VAL A 112 1.04 -0.29 6.10
CA VAL A 112 1.16 0.51 7.31
C VAL A 112 1.31 1.96 6.88
N THR A 113 0.44 2.82 7.40
CA THR A 113 0.45 4.25 7.14
C THR A 113 0.77 4.98 8.44
N THR A 114 1.68 5.92 8.38
CA THR A 114 2.05 6.76 9.53
C THR A 114 1.83 8.23 9.21
N GLY A 115 1.55 9.00 10.25
CA GLY A 115 1.30 10.43 10.09
C GLY A 115 0.94 11.09 11.41
N ASN A 116 0.30 12.25 11.32
CA ASN A 116 -0.12 13.04 12.47
C ASN A 116 -1.60 13.43 12.36
N VAL A 117 -2.32 13.45 13.49
CA VAL A 117 -3.67 13.97 13.62
C VAL A 117 -3.66 15.24 14.44
N LEU A 118 -4.41 16.24 13.99
CA LEU A 118 -4.75 17.41 14.80
C LEU A 118 -6.07 17.13 15.52
N ALA A 119 -5.99 16.86 16.82
CA ALA A 119 -7.13 16.57 17.66
C ALA A 119 -7.59 17.81 18.43
N ARG A 120 -8.90 18.07 18.38
CA ARG A 120 -9.57 19.07 19.20
C ARG A 120 -10.01 18.43 20.51
N LEU A 121 -9.54 18.96 21.62
CA LEU A 121 -9.83 18.50 22.97
C LEU A 121 -10.69 19.56 23.70
N GLN A 122 -11.90 19.16 24.11
CA GLN A 122 -12.83 20.03 24.83
C GLN A 122 -12.95 19.58 26.28
N TYR A 123 -12.70 20.50 27.17
CA TYR A 123 -12.86 20.34 28.62
C TYR A 123 -14.12 21.05 29.08
N GLY A 124 -15.01 20.31 29.75
CA GLY A 124 -16.32 20.75 30.14
C GLY A 124 -17.41 20.49 29.10
N SER A 125 -18.65 20.57 29.52
CA SER A 125 -19.82 20.37 28.67
C SER A 125 -20.02 21.52 27.68
N ASP A 126 -20.86 21.30 26.67
CA ASP A 126 -21.29 22.38 25.77
C ASP A 126 -21.94 23.57 26.51
N GLY A 127 -22.59 23.28 27.63
CA GLY A 127 -23.14 24.30 28.51
C GLY A 127 -22.06 25.15 29.20
N ASP A 128 -20.95 24.51 29.58
CA ASP A 128 -19.80 25.21 30.19
C ASP A 128 -19.11 26.09 29.16
N GLN A 129 -18.95 25.56 27.91
CA GLN A 129 -18.41 26.35 26.80
C GLN A 129 -19.22 27.63 26.56
N ARG A 130 -20.55 27.54 26.54
CA ARG A 130 -21.44 28.70 26.30
C ARG A 130 -21.37 29.73 27.43
N ARG A 131 -21.04 29.32 28.65
CA ARG A 131 -20.87 30.20 29.81
C ARG A 131 -19.46 30.77 29.92
N GLY A 132 -18.50 30.27 29.13
CA GLY A 132 -17.09 30.65 29.20
C GLY A 132 -16.32 29.94 30.31
N ASP A 133 -16.90 28.89 30.93
CA ASP A 133 -16.29 28.07 31.97
C ASP A 133 -15.54 26.85 31.41
N GLY A 134 -15.72 26.54 30.11
CA GLY A 134 -15.05 25.46 29.41
C GLY A 134 -13.78 25.92 28.69
N MET A 135 -12.92 24.98 28.36
CA MET A 135 -11.70 25.20 27.58
C MET A 135 -11.68 24.27 26.34
N VAL A 136 -11.17 24.81 25.27
CA VAL A 136 -10.88 24.00 24.03
C VAL A 136 -9.42 24.24 23.65
N THR A 137 -8.72 23.18 23.30
CA THR A 137 -7.37 23.22 22.74
C THR A 137 -7.26 22.25 21.59
N SER A 138 -6.36 22.51 20.66
CA SER A 138 -6.01 21.55 19.62
C SER A 138 -4.57 21.11 19.84
N MET A 139 -4.33 19.80 19.70
CA MET A 139 -3.00 19.19 19.86
C MET A 139 -2.76 18.20 18.72
N GLU A 140 -1.51 18.07 18.35
CA GLU A 140 -1.06 17.15 17.31
C GLU A 140 -0.51 15.89 17.94
N PHE A 141 -0.93 14.72 17.41
CA PHE A 141 -0.52 13.42 17.89
C PHE A 141 -0.12 12.53 16.71
N PRO A 142 0.97 11.74 16.82
CA PRO A 142 1.29 10.74 15.84
C PRO A 142 0.21 9.67 15.77
N PHE A 143 -0.02 9.13 14.57
CA PHE A 143 -0.85 7.95 14.40
C PHE A 143 -0.15 6.88 13.56
N THR A 144 -0.56 5.64 13.75
CA THR A 144 -0.24 4.50 12.89
C THR A 144 -1.53 3.82 12.51
N ALA A 145 -1.71 3.58 11.22
CA ALA A 145 -2.84 2.83 10.68
C ALA A 145 -2.35 1.60 9.93
N GLU A 146 -2.94 0.44 10.26
CA GLU A 146 -2.62 -0.84 9.64
C GLU A 146 -3.82 -1.32 8.81
N PHE A 147 -3.58 -1.59 7.53
CA PHE A 147 -4.58 -2.08 6.61
C PHE A 147 -4.18 -3.45 6.07
N THR A 148 -5.17 -4.31 5.88
CA THR A 148 -5.03 -5.55 5.14
C THR A 148 -5.99 -5.53 3.98
N CYS A 149 -5.46 -5.57 2.76
CA CYS A 149 -6.21 -5.58 1.52
C CYS A 149 -6.18 -6.97 0.89
N ARG A 150 -7.29 -7.43 0.34
CA ARG A 150 -7.40 -8.69 -0.39
C ARG A 150 -7.73 -8.42 -1.84
N LEU A 151 -7.07 -9.15 -2.74
CA LEU A 151 -7.39 -9.14 -4.16
C LEU A 151 -8.76 -9.80 -4.39
N CYS A 152 -9.66 -9.10 -5.08
CA CYS A 152 -10.94 -9.63 -5.49
C CYS A 152 -10.77 -10.58 -6.70
N GLU A 153 -11.54 -11.69 -6.72
CA GLU A 153 -11.38 -12.76 -7.74
C GLU A 153 -11.92 -12.40 -9.14
N GLU A 154 -12.65 -11.29 -9.31
CA GLU A 154 -13.31 -10.93 -10.56
C GLU A 154 -12.48 -9.93 -11.42
N GLY A 155 -11.49 -10.44 -12.10
CA GLY A 155 -11.08 -10.04 -13.48
C GLY A 155 -10.32 -8.74 -13.72
N ILE A 156 -10.36 -7.74 -12.88
CA ILE A 156 -9.53 -6.51 -12.90
C ILE A 156 -8.92 -6.39 -11.52
N VAL A 157 -7.68 -5.89 -11.45
CA VAL A 157 -6.98 -5.69 -10.17
C VAL A 157 -7.84 -4.81 -9.27
N ASP A 158 -8.70 -5.45 -8.51
CA ASP A 158 -9.61 -4.82 -7.54
C ASP A 158 -9.27 -5.36 -6.15
N TYR A 159 -9.19 -4.48 -5.17
CA TYR A 159 -8.84 -4.81 -3.79
C TYR A 159 -9.95 -4.36 -2.86
N GLU A 160 -10.20 -5.13 -1.83
CA GLU A 160 -11.06 -4.76 -0.71
C GLU A 160 -10.24 -4.65 0.57
N VAL A 161 -10.53 -3.68 1.42
CA VAL A 161 -9.99 -3.63 2.77
C VAL A 161 -10.76 -4.63 3.63
N VAL A 162 -10.04 -5.65 4.12
CA VAL A 162 -10.63 -6.70 4.97
C VAL A 162 -10.36 -6.46 6.45
N LYS A 163 -9.42 -5.59 6.76
CA LYS A 163 -9.09 -5.19 8.12
C LYS A 163 -8.47 -3.79 8.09
N ALA A 164 -8.96 -2.92 8.95
CA ALA A 164 -8.35 -1.63 9.26
C ALA A 164 -8.19 -1.51 10.78
N SER A 165 -7.10 -0.90 11.24
CA SER A 165 -6.93 -0.51 12.65
C SER A 165 -6.09 0.76 12.70
N ILE A 166 -6.53 1.73 13.47
CA ILE A 166 -5.85 3.01 13.68
C ILE A 166 -5.53 3.13 15.17
N SER A 167 -4.34 3.57 15.49
CA SER A 167 -3.87 3.83 16.84
C SER A 167 -3.24 5.23 16.88
N ILE A 168 -3.60 6.03 17.88
CA ILE A 168 -3.10 7.38 18.08
C ILE A 168 -2.19 7.36 19.31
N ASP A 169 -0.95 7.83 19.14
CA ASP A 169 0.00 7.93 20.24
C ASP A 169 -0.18 9.25 20.98
N THR A 170 -0.73 9.16 22.18
CA THR A 170 -1.00 10.32 23.05
C THR A 170 0.03 10.52 24.17
N ASP A 171 1.15 9.80 24.15
CA ASP A 171 2.17 9.86 25.22
C ASP A 171 2.72 11.28 25.40
N SER A 172 2.88 12.05 24.31
CA SER A 172 3.34 13.45 24.34
C SER A 172 2.43 14.41 25.11
N PHE A 173 1.18 14.02 25.39
CA PHE A 173 0.25 14.82 26.18
C PHE A 173 0.69 14.95 27.65
N TYR A 174 1.46 13.97 28.15
CA TYR A 174 1.87 13.86 29.55
C TYR A 174 3.29 14.38 29.82
N GLU A 175 4.01 14.84 28.79
CA GLU A 175 5.36 15.40 28.91
C GLU A 175 5.33 16.94 29.13
#